data_d4dce86025fee64265b697243a689a98
#
_entry.id   d4dce86025fee64265b697243a689a98
#
_cell.length_a   1.000
_cell.length_b   1.000
_cell.length_c   1.000
_cell.angle_alpha   90.00
_cell.angle_beta   90.00
_cell.angle_gamma   90.00
#
_symmetry.space_group_name_H-M   'P 1'
#
loop_
_entity.id
_entity.type
_entity.pdbx_description
1 polymer ?
#
loop_
_entity_poly.entity_id
_entity_poly.type
_entity_poly.pdbx_seq_one_letter_code
_entity_poly.pdbx_strand_id
1 'polypeptide(L)'
;IPASEEKKSNGDQNIERRIRSLIRWNAAAMVVRANKKNPELGGHIGTFASAATLYDVGMNHFWRAKNNKFGGDLIYFQGHSAPGMYARAFLEGRISEKQLDRFRQEVNPGGLSSYPHPWLMPEFWQFPTVSMGLGPIMSIYQARFNKYLINRGLLKDEGRKIWCFLGDGETDEPESLGAIGLAAREKLDNLIFVVNCNLQRLDGPVRGNGKIIQELEGIFRGAGWNVIKVIWGSQWDELFQKDINGKLISRLNDLVDGDLLKYTVEGGAYFRKEFFGKDPELVEMVKDFSDEDLEGMLAGGHDPLKMYSAYHEAVNCKGKPTAILARTIKGYGLGDAGEGRNITHNQKKLNKDQLL
;
A
#
# COMPACT_ATOMS: atom_id res chain seq x y z
N ILE A 1 -10.18 11.72 10.65
CA ILE A 1 -10.76 11.12 11.90
C ILE A 1 -9.79 11.49 13.00
N PRO A 2 -10.22 12.07 14.11
CA PRO A 2 -9.38 12.26 15.29
C PRO A 2 -8.85 10.92 15.83
N ALA A 3 -7.62 10.89 16.34
CA ALA A 3 -7.01 9.66 16.86
C ALA A 3 -7.85 8.98 17.96
N SER A 4 -8.58 9.77 18.75
CA SER A 4 -9.50 9.28 19.79
C SER A 4 -10.74 8.57 19.26
N GLU A 5 -11.11 8.81 18.00
CA GLU A 5 -12.28 8.23 17.32
C GLU A 5 -11.91 7.07 16.38
N GLU A 6 -10.61 6.80 16.21
CA GLU A 6 -10.14 5.73 15.36
C GLU A 6 -10.59 4.36 15.87
N LYS A 7 -11.09 3.54 14.95
CA LYS A 7 -11.51 2.18 15.28
C LYS A 7 -10.31 1.32 15.63
N LYS A 8 -10.32 0.72 16.81
CA LYS A 8 -9.25 -0.17 17.29
C LYS A 8 -9.36 -1.56 16.68
N SER A 9 -8.22 -2.12 16.28
CA SER A 9 -8.13 -3.53 15.87
C SER A 9 -8.27 -4.46 17.06
N ASN A 10 -8.94 -5.60 16.86
CA ASN A 10 -9.03 -6.68 17.83
C ASN A 10 -7.92 -7.73 17.65
N GLY A 11 -7.03 -7.57 16.66
CA GLY A 11 -5.94 -8.50 16.36
C GLY A 11 -4.77 -8.39 17.34
N ASP A 12 -4.00 -9.48 17.47
CA ASP A 12 -2.74 -9.48 18.21
C ASP A 12 -1.64 -8.87 17.33
N GLN A 13 -1.28 -7.63 17.62
CA GLN A 13 -0.29 -6.87 16.85
C GLN A 13 1.12 -7.51 16.83
N ASN A 14 1.47 -8.30 17.85
CA ASN A 14 2.77 -8.98 17.90
C ASN A 14 2.78 -10.18 16.94
N ILE A 15 1.72 -10.98 16.93
CA ILE A 15 1.55 -12.09 16.00
C ILE A 15 1.49 -11.58 14.57
N GLU A 16 0.69 -10.55 14.30
CA GLU A 16 0.55 -9.97 12.97
C GLU A 16 1.86 -9.36 12.46
N ARG A 17 2.61 -8.67 13.32
CA ARG A 17 3.95 -8.16 12.98
C ARG A 17 4.89 -9.31 12.59
N ARG A 18 4.88 -10.41 13.34
CA ARG A 18 5.69 -11.60 13.03
C ARG A 18 5.31 -12.24 11.70
N ILE A 19 4.02 -12.41 11.43
CA ILE A 19 3.51 -12.93 10.16
C ILE A 19 3.95 -12.04 9.00
N ARG A 20 3.76 -10.73 9.10
CA ARG A 20 4.14 -9.75 8.09
C ARG A 20 5.66 -9.76 7.83
N SER A 21 6.48 -9.90 8.87
CA SER A 21 7.93 -10.03 8.73
C SER A 21 8.31 -11.30 7.96
N LEU A 22 7.67 -12.44 8.26
CA LEU A 22 7.89 -13.69 7.53
C LEU A 22 7.47 -13.60 6.07
N ILE A 23 6.36 -12.92 5.76
CA ILE A 23 5.92 -12.69 4.38
C ILE A 23 6.94 -11.82 3.63
N ARG A 24 7.40 -10.73 4.22
CA ARG A 24 8.44 -9.86 3.63
C ARG A 24 9.71 -10.62 3.35
N TRP A 25 10.18 -11.39 4.32
CA TRP A 25 11.39 -12.19 4.18
C TRP A 25 11.25 -13.21 3.04
N ASN A 26 10.16 -13.98 2.98
CA ASN A 26 9.94 -14.96 1.93
C ASN A 26 9.82 -14.31 0.54
N ALA A 27 9.16 -13.15 0.44
CA ALA A 27 9.06 -12.40 -0.82
C ALA A 27 10.45 -11.95 -1.30
N ALA A 28 11.27 -11.38 -0.41
CA ALA A 28 12.63 -10.97 -0.73
C ALA A 28 13.52 -12.17 -1.08
N ALA A 29 13.50 -13.23 -0.27
CA ALA A 29 14.26 -14.45 -0.49
C ALA A 29 13.94 -15.11 -1.84
N MET A 30 12.65 -15.19 -2.21
CA MET A 30 12.20 -15.73 -3.49
C MET A 30 12.81 -14.96 -4.66
N VAL A 31 12.74 -13.63 -4.66
CA VAL A 31 13.29 -12.79 -5.73
C VAL A 31 14.82 -12.89 -5.80
N VAL A 32 15.49 -12.80 -4.65
CA VAL A 32 16.96 -12.88 -4.57
C VAL A 32 17.48 -14.25 -5.02
N ARG A 33 16.85 -15.36 -4.56
CA ARG A 33 17.20 -16.72 -4.98
C ARG A 33 17.02 -16.93 -6.49
N ALA A 34 15.93 -16.41 -7.05
CA ALA A 34 15.67 -16.49 -8.49
C ALA A 34 16.75 -15.75 -9.30
N ASN A 35 17.10 -14.52 -8.90
CA ASN A 35 18.11 -13.73 -9.60
C ASN A 35 19.55 -14.20 -9.35
N LYS A 36 19.81 -14.94 -8.28
CA LYS A 36 21.09 -15.61 -8.07
C LYS A 36 21.30 -16.75 -9.07
N LYS A 37 20.23 -17.45 -9.45
CA LYS A 37 20.28 -18.52 -10.47
C LYS A 37 20.31 -17.95 -11.90
N ASN A 38 19.51 -16.90 -12.15
CA ASN A 38 19.45 -16.23 -13.44
C ASN A 38 19.31 -14.71 -13.23
N PRO A 39 20.43 -13.93 -13.38
CA PRO A 39 20.43 -12.49 -13.12
C PRO A 39 19.46 -11.66 -13.99
N GLU A 40 19.04 -12.19 -15.13
CA GLU A 40 18.12 -11.53 -16.07
C GLU A 40 16.63 -11.75 -15.71
N LEU A 41 16.34 -12.62 -14.72
CA LEU A 41 14.98 -12.98 -14.40
C LEU A 41 14.16 -11.80 -13.85
N GLY A 42 14.81 -10.91 -13.10
CA GLY A 42 14.15 -9.72 -12.55
C GLY A 42 13.24 -10.04 -11.37
N GLY A 43 12.28 -9.13 -11.13
CA GLY A 43 11.35 -9.16 -10.01
C GLY A 43 11.41 -7.86 -9.22
N HIS A 44 10.35 -7.58 -8.45
CA HIS A 44 10.22 -6.33 -7.71
C HIS A 44 10.03 -6.62 -6.21
N ILE A 45 10.99 -6.20 -5.38
CA ILE A 45 10.90 -6.32 -3.92
C ILE A 45 10.29 -5.04 -3.33
N GLY A 46 10.71 -3.87 -3.83
CA GLY A 46 10.44 -2.57 -3.23
C GLY A 46 8.96 -2.20 -3.16
N THR A 47 8.16 -2.55 -4.17
CA THR A 47 6.72 -2.25 -4.19
C THR A 47 5.97 -3.05 -3.13
N PHE A 48 6.21 -4.36 -3.02
CA PHE A 48 5.58 -5.15 -1.97
C PHE A 48 6.07 -4.73 -0.58
N ALA A 49 7.37 -4.45 -0.42
CA ALA A 49 7.91 -3.98 0.85
C ALA A 49 7.19 -2.71 1.34
N SER A 50 6.88 -1.76 0.45
CA SER A 50 6.10 -0.57 0.79
C SER A 50 4.64 -0.88 1.12
N ALA A 51 4.01 -1.81 0.43
CA ALA A 51 2.59 -2.11 0.54
C ALA A 51 2.25 -3.25 1.53
N ALA A 52 3.25 -3.90 2.14
CA ALA A 52 3.04 -5.11 2.95
C ALA A 52 1.98 -4.93 4.05
N THR A 53 2.00 -3.81 4.79
CA THR A 53 1.00 -3.53 5.83
C THR A 53 -0.40 -3.33 5.24
N LEU A 54 -0.51 -2.69 4.06
CA LEU A 54 -1.79 -2.47 3.38
C LEU A 54 -2.46 -3.80 3.05
N TYR A 55 -1.70 -4.77 2.53
CA TYR A 55 -2.21 -6.10 2.22
C TYR A 55 -2.50 -6.94 3.46
N ASP A 56 -1.60 -6.88 4.44
CA ASP A 56 -1.70 -7.69 5.65
C ASP A 56 -2.97 -7.36 6.44
N VAL A 57 -3.27 -6.07 6.65
CA VAL A 57 -4.50 -5.64 7.31
C VAL A 57 -5.75 -6.06 6.53
N GLY A 58 -5.71 -5.98 5.20
CA GLY A 58 -6.79 -6.45 4.34
C GLY A 58 -7.06 -7.95 4.50
N MET A 59 -5.99 -8.76 4.41
CA MET A 59 -6.06 -10.23 4.51
C MET A 59 -6.49 -10.71 5.90
N ASN A 60 -6.02 -10.04 6.95
CA ASN A 60 -6.27 -10.50 8.32
C ASN A 60 -7.66 -10.08 8.84
N HIS A 61 -8.22 -8.94 8.37
CA HIS A 61 -9.37 -8.36 9.04
C HIS A 61 -10.57 -8.02 8.13
N PHE A 62 -10.37 -7.81 6.84
CA PHE A 62 -11.42 -7.22 6.00
C PHE A 62 -11.84 -8.07 4.82
N TRP A 63 -10.92 -8.78 4.15
CA TRP A 63 -11.25 -9.52 2.96
C TRP A 63 -11.87 -10.85 3.29
N ARG A 64 -13.02 -11.09 2.69
CA ARG A 64 -13.81 -12.28 2.93
C ARG A 64 -13.66 -13.23 1.75
N ALA A 65 -13.18 -14.42 2.03
CA ALA A 65 -13.05 -15.48 1.02
C ALA A 65 -14.41 -15.98 0.55
N LYS A 66 -14.45 -16.54 -0.67
CA LYS A 66 -15.60 -17.26 -1.20
C LYS A 66 -15.92 -18.48 -0.33
N ASN A 67 -17.21 -18.68 -0.07
CA ASN A 67 -17.74 -19.86 0.59
C ASN A 67 -19.12 -20.23 0.00
N ASN A 68 -19.79 -21.24 0.56
CA ASN A 68 -21.08 -21.73 0.07
C ASN A 68 -22.23 -20.69 0.12
N LYS A 69 -22.07 -19.61 0.89
CA LYS A 69 -23.09 -18.58 1.08
C LYS A 69 -22.68 -17.21 0.57
N PHE A 70 -21.39 -16.99 0.31
CA PHE A 70 -20.84 -15.70 -0.07
C PHE A 70 -19.86 -15.85 -1.24
N GLY A 71 -20.03 -15.06 -2.27
CA GLY A 71 -19.22 -15.12 -3.49
C GLY A 71 -17.78 -14.63 -3.35
N GLY A 72 -17.36 -14.12 -2.18
CA GLY A 72 -16.04 -13.58 -1.90
C GLY A 72 -15.90 -12.10 -2.34
N ASP A 73 -15.09 -11.34 -1.63
CA ASP A 73 -14.65 -10.02 -2.07
C ASP A 73 -13.70 -10.14 -3.28
N LEU A 74 -13.61 -9.10 -4.08
CA LEU A 74 -12.80 -9.09 -5.30
C LEU A 74 -11.62 -8.14 -5.10
N ILE A 75 -10.40 -8.63 -5.35
CA ILE A 75 -9.19 -7.87 -5.08
C ILE A 75 -8.36 -7.72 -6.36
N TYR A 76 -8.17 -6.49 -6.80
CA TYR A 76 -7.23 -6.10 -7.85
C TYR A 76 -5.89 -5.76 -7.17
N PHE A 77 -4.99 -6.72 -7.12
CA PHE A 77 -3.66 -6.54 -6.54
C PHE A 77 -2.79 -5.69 -7.46
N GLN A 78 -2.00 -4.77 -6.91
CA GLN A 78 -0.99 -4.08 -7.69
C GLN A 78 0.00 -5.11 -8.27
N GLY A 79 0.22 -5.11 -9.58
CA GLY A 79 0.95 -6.16 -10.28
C GLY A 79 2.35 -6.41 -9.72
N HIS A 80 3.09 -5.34 -9.40
CA HIS A 80 4.44 -5.40 -8.84
C HIS A 80 4.51 -5.97 -7.41
N SER A 81 3.35 -6.14 -6.73
CA SER A 81 3.27 -6.75 -5.40
C SER A 81 3.08 -8.28 -5.43
N ALA A 82 3.03 -8.91 -6.60
CA ALA A 82 2.85 -10.36 -6.74
C ALA A 82 3.79 -11.21 -5.86
N PRO A 83 5.09 -10.87 -5.65
CA PRO A 83 5.96 -11.62 -4.75
C PRO A 83 5.41 -11.78 -3.34
N GLY A 84 4.77 -10.76 -2.80
CA GLY A 84 4.15 -10.82 -1.47
C GLY A 84 2.95 -11.76 -1.41
N MET A 85 2.15 -11.80 -2.47
CA MET A 85 1.01 -12.69 -2.56
C MET A 85 1.44 -14.16 -2.60
N TYR A 86 2.49 -14.48 -3.35
CA TYR A 86 3.09 -15.81 -3.36
C TYR A 86 3.68 -16.19 -2.01
N ALA A 87 4.40 -15.25 -1.37
CA ALA A 87 4.97 -15.48 -0.04
C ALA A 87 3.89 -15.73 1.03
N ARG A 88 2.78 -15.01 1.00
CA ARG A 88 1.63 -15.24 1.87
C ARG A 88 1.00 -16.61 1.60
N ALA A 89 0.75 -16.94 0.35
CA ALA A 89 0.17 -18.22 -0.04
C ALA A 89 1.07 -19.43 0.31
N PHE A 90 2.39 -19.23 0.30
CA PHE A 90 3.33 -20.24 0.79
C PHE A 90 3.16 -20.49 2.29
N LEU A 91 3.08 -19.45 3.10
CA LEU A 91 2.84 -19.60 4.55
C LEU A 91 1.47 -20.23 4.87
N GLU A 92 0.49 -20.06 3.99
CA GLU A 92 -0.83 -20.69 4.07
C GLU A 92 -0.86 -22.14 3.54
N GLY A 93 0.26 -22.65 3.04
CA GLY A 93 0.36 -23.99 2.47
C GLY A 93 -0.28 -24.14 1.08
N ARG A 94 -0.64 -23.07 0.41
CA ARG A 94 -1.26 -23.05 -0.94
C ARG A 94 -0.24 -23.10 -2.08
N ILE A 95 0.99 -22.70 -1.80
CA ILE A 95 2.13 -22.74 -2.72
C ILE A 95 3.27 -23.47 -2.03
N SER A 96 3.93 -24.38 -2.73
CA SER A 96 5.09 -25.13 -2.25
C SER A 96 6.40 -24.34 -2.42
N GLU A 97 7.44 -24.70 -1.66
CA GLU A 97 8.78 -24.13 -1.84
C GLU A 97 9.29 -24.36 -3.27
N LYS A 98 9.03 -25.53 -3.86
CA LYS A 98 9.40 -25.84 -5.24
C LYS A 98 8.76 -24.87 -6.25
N GLN A 99 7.55 -24.39 -5.99
CA GLN A 99 6.90 -23.36 -6.82
C GLN A 99 7.52 -22.00 -6.59
N LEU A 100 7.85 -21.60 -5.34
CA LEU A 100 8.58 -20.36 -5.07
C LEU A 100 9.93 -20.32 -5.79
N ASP A 101 10.66 -21.42 -5.83
CA ASP A 101 11.94 -21.55 -6.55
C ASP A 101 11.81 -21.40 -8.06
N ARG A 102 10.58 -21.45 -8.59
CA ARG A 102 10.25 -21.21 -10.00
C ARG A 102 9.54 -19.86 -10.22
N PHE A 103 9.82 -18.90 -9.40
CA PHE A 103 9.33 -17.54 -9.59
C PHE A 103 9.72 -16.97 -10.96
N ARG A 104 8.78 -16.39 -11.67
CA ARG A 104 8.93 -15.83 -13.04
C ARG A 104 9.42 -16.87 -14.09
N GLN A 105 9.01 -18.11 -13.92
CA GLN A 105 9.33 -19.19 -14.84
C GLN A 105 8.04 -19.86 -15.34
N GLU A 106 7.05 -19.05 -15.66
CA GLU A 106 5.71 -19.47 -16.11
C GLU A 106 5.70 -20.30 -17.39
N VAL A 107 6.75 -20.20 -18.21
CA VAL A 107 6.91 -21.04 -19.40
C VAL A 107 7.19 -22.51 -19.05
N ASN A 108 7.62 -22.78 -17.81
CA ASN A 108 7.86 -24.13 -17.32
C ASN A 108 6.63 -24.62 -16.51
N PRO A 109 6.22 -25.90 -16.65
CA PRO A 109 5.11 -26.43 -15.88
C PRO A 109 5.28 -26.25 -14.37
N GLY A 110 4.29 -25.60 -13.72
CA GLY A 110 4.29 -25.29 -12.28
C GLY A 110 5.17 -24.12 -11.88
N GLY A 111 5.63 -23.31 -12.84
CA GLY A 111 6.27 -22.01 -12.57
C GLY A 111 5.25 -20.96 -12.13
N LEU A 112 5.68 -20.03 -11.28
CA LEU A 112 4.84 -18.91 -10.87
C LEU A 112 4.91 -17.81 -11.92
N SER A 113 3.77 -17.21 -12.25
CA SER A 113 3.70 -16.10 -13.20
C SER A 113 4.44 -14.88 -12.68
N SER A 114 5.03 -14.12 -13.60
CA SER A 114 5.77 -12.90 -13.30
C SER A 114 4.91 -11.85 -12.59
N TYR A 115 3.62 -11.84 -12.95
CA TYR A 115 2.59 -10.90 -12.46
C TYR A 115 1.25 -11.62 -12.35
N PRO A 116 0.21 -10.99 -11.76
CA PRO A 116 -1.14 -11.54 -11.78
C PRO A 116 -1.60 -11.90 -13.20
N HIS A 117 -1.78 -13.19 -13.47
CA HIS A 117 -2.10 -13.70 -14.80
C HIS A 117 -3.10 -14.85 -14.72
N PRO A 118 -4.42 -14.57 -14.86
CA PRO A 118 -5.49 -15.55 -14.69
C PRO A 118 -5.41 -16.76 -15.62
N TRP A 119 -4.85 -16.59 -16.82
CA TRP A 119 -4.74 -17.72 -17.77
C TRP A 119 -3.60 -18.67 -17.45
N LEU A 120 -2.52 -18.16 -16.85
CA LEU A 120 -1.38 -18.99 -16.42
C LEU A 120 -1.62 -19.64 -15.06
N MET A 121 -2.35 -18.95 -14.17
CA MET A 121 -2.67 -19.42 -12.83
C MET A 121 -4.15 -19.14 -12.50
N PRO A 122 -5.11 -19.85 -13.16
CA PRO A 122 -6.55 -19.56 -13.06
C PRO A 122 -7.13 -19.83 -11.66
N GLU A 123 -6.56 -20.76 -10.91
CA GLU A 123 -6.98 -21.05 -9.52
C GLU A 123 -6.37 -20.09 -8.50
N PHE A 124 -5.46 -19.22 -8.93
CA PHE A 124 -4.76 -18.30 -8.04
C PHE A 124 -5.12 -16.83 -8.30
N TRP A 125 -5.06 -16.40 -9.56
CA TRP A 125 -5.31 -15.01 -9.95
C TRP A 125 -6.68 -14.84 -10.59
N GLN A 126 -7.44 -13.83 -10.13
CA GLN A 126 -8.74 -13.50 -10.71
C GLN A 126 -8.63 -12.42 -11.79
N PHE A 127 -7.69 -11.47 -11.65
CA PHE A 127 -7.57 -10.31 -12.50
C PHE A 127 -6.13 -10.08 -12.97
N PRO A 128 -5.93 -9.71 -14.26
CA PRO A 128 -4.63 -9.27 -14.75
C PRO A 128 -4.44 -7.80 -14.39
N THR A 129 -3.37 -7.45 -13.66
CA THR A 129 -3.18 -6.09 -13.14
C THR A 129 -1.78 -5.51 -13.39
N VAL A 130 -0.98 -6.17 -14.21
CA VAL A 130 0.39 -5.72 -14.45
C VAL A 130 0.46 -4.47 -15.34
N SER A 131 -0.44 -4.34 -16.29
CA SER A 131 -0.55 -3.15 -17.11
C SER A 131 -1.09 -2.02 -16.25
N MET A 132 -0.24 -1.04 -15.93
CA MET A 132 -0.59 0.06 -15.05
C MET A 132 -1.80 0.84 -15.61
N GLY A 133 -2.69 1.24 -14.72
CA GLY A 133 -3.96 1.90 -15.06
C GLY A 133 -5.12 0.95 -15.35
N LEU A 134 -4.88 -0.27 -15.85
CA LEU A 134 -5.97 -1.20 -16.17
C LEU A 134 -6.65 -1.78 -14.93
N GLY A 135 -5.92 -2.04 -13.85
CA GLY A 135 -6.52 -2.47 -12.58
C GLY A 135 -7.58 -1.50 -12.07
N PRO A 136 -7.25 -0.22 -11.90
CA PRO A 136 -8.21 0.82 -11.51
C PRO A 136 -9.46 0.87 -12.38
N ILE A 137 -9.32 1.02 -13.70
CA ILE A 137 -10.49 1.14 -14.59
C ILE A 137 -11.34 -0.12 -14.61
N MET A 138 -10.72 -1.31 -14.66
CA MET A 138 -11.45 -2.58 -14.63
C MET A 138 -12.22 -2.76 -13.33
N SER A 139 -11.65 -2.37 -12.19
CA SER A 139 -12.31 -2.49 -10.88
C SER A 139 -13.55 -1.58 -10.78
N ILE A 140 -13.52 -0.40 -11.40
CA ILE A 140 -14.71 0.48 -11.51
C ILE A 140 -15.82 -0.22 -12.29
N TYR A 141 -15.50 -0.76 -13.47
CA TYR A 141 -16.50 -1.48 -14.27
C TYR A 141 -16.98 -2.77 -13.61
N GLN A 142 -16.11 -3.47 -12.87
CA GLN A 142 -16.52 -4.64 -12.08
C GLN A 142 -17.50 -4.25 -10.96
N ALA A 143 -17.23 -3.17 -10.23
CA ALA A 143 -18.11 -2.66 -9.19
C ALA A 143 -19.48 -2.26 -9.76
N ARG A 144 -19.47 -1.58 -10.89
CA ARG A 144 -20.66 -1.19 -11.65
C ARG A 144 -21.46 -2.42 -12.11
N PHE A 145 -20.78 -3.41 -12.67
CA PHE A 145 -21.43 -4.62 -13.16
C PHE A 145 -22.04 -5.44 -12.01
N ASN A 146 -21.38 -5.53 -10.87
CA ASN A 146 -21.97 -6.17 -9.69
C ASN A 146 -23.27 -5.46 -9.24
N LYS A 147 -23.28 -4.13 -9.18
CA LYS A 147 -24.51 -3.34 -8.88
C LYS A 147 -25.61 -3.58 -9.93
N TYR A 148 -25.25 -3.65 -11.21
CA TYR A 148 -26.20 -3.97 -12.27
C TYR A 148 -26.84 -5.34 -12.06
N LEU A 149 -26.03 -6.39 -11.78
CA LEU A 149 -26.55 -7.74 -11.55
C LEU A 149 -27.49 -7.81 -10.33
N ILE A 150 -27.12 -7.10 -9.24
CA ILE A 150 -27.97 -6.98 -8.04
C ILE A 150 -29.30 -6.30 -8.37
N ASN A 151 -29.26 -5.15 -9.06
CA ASN A 151 -30.45 -4.39 -9.45
C ASN A 151 -31.37 -5.17 -10.41
N ARG A 152 -30.80 -6.10 -11.19
CA ARG A 152 -31.56 -7.01 -12.07
C ARG A 152 -32.07 -8.26 -11.35
N GLY A 153 -31.78 -8.44 -10.06
CA GLY A 153 -32.10 -9.65 -9.32
C GLY A 153 -31.34 -10.92 -9.75
N LEU A 154 -30.27 -10.75 -10.53
CA LEU A 154 -29.40 -11.85 -11.00
C LEU A 154 -28.31 -12.21 -10.00
N LEU A 155 -28.00 -11.34 -9.08
CA LEU A 155 -27.04 -11.53 -7.98
C LEU A 155 -27.69 -11.02 -6.68
N LYS A 156 -27.55 -11.82 -5.62
CA LYS A 156 -27.95 -11.39 -4.28
C LYS A 156 -27.00 -10.33 -3.77
N ASP A 157 -27.52 -9.27 -3.12
CA ASP A 157 -26.68 -8.31 -2.42
C ASP A 157 -26.19 -8.90 -1.09
N GLU A 158 -24.94 -9.31 -1.09
CA GLU A 158 -24.23 -9.88 0.07
C GLU A 158 -23.22 -8.88 0.65
N GLY A 159 -23.27 -7.63 0.22
CA GLY A 159 -22.34 -6.58 0.62
C GLY A 159 -20.90 -6.84 0.15
N ARG A 160 -20.73 -7.50 -1.02
CA ARG A 160 -19.41 -7.76 -1.64
C ARG A 160 -18.70 -6.46 -1.92
N LYS A 161 -17.42 -6.38 -1.55
CA LYS A 161 -16.54 -5.25 -1.85
C LYS A 161 -15.57 -5.58 -2.98
N ILE A 162 -15.23 -4.55 -3.74
CA ILE A 162 -14.19 -4.57 -4.75
C ILE A 162 -13.07 -3.67 -4.26
N TRP A 163 -11.88 -4.23 -4.09
CA TRP A 163 -10.68 -3.52 -3.66
C TRP A 163 -9.72 -3.40 -4.84
N CYS A 164 -9.15 -2.22 -5.03
CA CYS A 164 -8.12 -2.00 -6.03
C CYS A 164 -6.91 -1.35 -5.40
N PHE A 165 -5.77 -2.01 -5.52
CA PHE A 165 -4.47 -1.51 -5.07
C PHE A 165 -3.70 -0.95 -6.26
N LEU A 166 -3.27 0.30 -6.15
CA LEU A 166 -2.53 1.01 -7.19
C LEU A 166 -1.43 1.88 -6.56
N GLY A 167 -0.41 2.21 -7.34
CA GLY A 167 0.63 3.15 -6.92
C GLY A 167 0.26 4.60 -7.24
N ASP A 168 0.87 5.53 -6.50
CA ASP A 168 0.77 6.97 -6.81
C ASP A 168 1.33 7.32 -8.20
N GLY A 169 2.47 6.72 -8.59
CA GLY A 169 3.01 6.86 -9.94
C GLY A 169 2.14 6.24 -11.04
N GLU A 170 1.34 5.23 -10.72
CA GLU A 170 0.38 4.61 -11.64
C GLU A 170 -0.77 5.56 -12.01
N THR A 171 -1.02 6.59 -11.19
CA THR A 171 -2.06 7.59 -11.48
C THR A 171 -1.70 8.54 -12.62
N ASP A 172 -0.47 8.52 -13.12
CA ASP A 172 -0.08 9.21 -14.35
C ASP A 172 -0.66 8.53 -15.60
N GLU A 173 -1.08 7.25 -15.51
CA GLU A 173 -1.76 6.56 -16.60
C GLU A 173 -3.20 7.07 -16.69
N PRO A 174 -3.66 7.50 -17.89
CA PRO A 174 -5.02 8.05 -18.09
C PRO A 174 -6.12 7.11 -17.60
N GLU A 175 -5.93 5.80 -17.74
CA GLU A 175 -6.88 4.77 -17.35
C GLU A 175 -7.10 4.74 -15.84
N SER A 176 -6.08 5.07 -15.04
CA SER A 176 -6.19 5.08 -13.57
C SER A 176 -7.25 6.03 -13.06
N LEU A 177 -7.41 7.17 -13.72
CA LEU A 177 -8.34 8.23 -13.33
C LEU A 177 -9.52 8.39 -14.29
N GLY A 178 -9.50 7.70 -15.43
CA GLY A 178 -10.42 7.93 -16.54
C GLY A 178 -11.91 7.71 -16.23
N ALA A 179 -12.24 6.86 -15.29
CA ALA A 179 -13.62 6.50 -14.97
C ALA A 179 -14.05 6.87 -13.54
N ILE A 180 -13.25 7.65 -12.78
CA ILE A 180 -13.57 7.99 -11.38
C ILE A 180 -14.87 8.80 -11.26
N GLY A 181 -15.15 9.70 -12.21
CA GLY A 181 -16.42 10.44 -12.25
C GLY A 181 -17.63 9.54 -12.47
N LEU A 182 -17.49 8.45 -13.26
CA LEU A 182 -18.53 7.43 -13.41
C LEU A 182 -18.80 6.72 -12.10
N ALA A 183 -17.77 6.30 -11.38
CA ALA A 183 -17.90 5.60 -10.11
C ALA A 183 -18.68 6.43 -9.06
N ALA A 184 -18.37 7.72 -8.97
CA ALA A 184 -19.09 8.63 -8.06
C ALA A 184 -20.54 8.86 -8.48
N ARG A 185 -20.80 9.12 -9.76
CA ARG A 185 -22.15 9.34 -10.29
C ARG A 185 -23.07 8.13 -10.05
N GLU A 186 -22.55 6.92 -10.21
CA GLU A 186 -23.30 5.68 -9.96
C GLU A 186 -23.25 5.22 -8.49
N LYS A 187 -22.66 6.02 -7.60
CA LYS A 187 -22.60 5.77 -6.15
C LYS A 187 -22.07 4.38 -5.81
N LEU A 188 -20.93 4.00 -6.41
CA LEU A 188 -20.35 2.68 -6.26
C LEU A 188 -19.68 2.51 -4.87
N ASP A 189 -20.50 2.45 -3.82
CA ASP A 189 -20.05 2.27 -2.42
C ASP A 189 -19.51 0.85 -2.11
N ASN A 190 -19.54 -0.02 -3.10
CA ASN A 190 -18.87 -1.32 -3.09
C ASN A 190 -17.43 -1.26 -3.60
N LEU A 191 -16.91 -0.09 -4.00
CA LEU A 191 -15.56 0.10 -4.56
C LEU A 191 -14.67 0.85 -3.58
N ILE A 192 -13.46 0.30 -3.34
CA ILE A 192 -12.43 0.90 -2.48
C ILE A 192 -11.10 0.88 -3.24
N PHE A 193 -10.52 2.06 -3.46
CA PHE A 193 -9.16 2.22 -3.93
C PHE A 193 -8.22 2.37 -2.74
N VAL A 194 -7.09 1.68 -2.77
CA VAL A 194 -5.98 1.85 -1.84
C VAL A 194 -4.76 2.28 -2.64
N VAL A 195 -4.44 3.56 -2.56
CA VAL A 195 -3.30 4.15 -3.25
C VAL A 195 -2.07 4.04 -2.37
N ASN A 196 -1.09 3.27 -2.80
CA ASN A 196 0.21 3.14 -2.17
C ASN A 196 1.07 4.34 -2.54
N CYS A 197 1.01 5.39 -1.72
CA CYS A 197 1.73 6.66 -1.95
C CYS A 197 3.15 6.56 -1.37
N ASN A 198 4.04 5.90 -2.09
CA ASN A 198 5.45 5.83 -1.71
C ASN A 198 6.30 6.97 -2.29
N LEU A 199 5.67 7.90 -2.99
CA LEU A 199 6.23 9.14 -3.55
C LEU A 199 7.29 8.94 -4.64
N GLN A 200 7.52 7.69 -5.08
CA GLN A 200 8.58 7.33 -6.03
C GLN A 200 8.04 6.51 -7.19
N ARG A 201 8.50 6.84 -8.39
CA ARG A 201 8.34 6.02 -9.61
C ARG A 201 9.63 5.25 -9.92
N LEU A 202 9.79 4.84 -11.18
CA LEU A 202 10.92 4.03 -11.65
C LEU A 202 12.27 4.70 -11.40
N ASP A 203 12.39 5.96 -11.70
CA ASP A 203 13.62 6.72 -11.86
C ASP A 203 13.73 7.95 -10.96
N GLY A 204 12.73 8.19 -10.10
CA GLY A 204 12.76 9.32 -9.20
C GLY A 204 11.43 9.57 -8.47
N PRO A 205 11.27 10.75 -7.86
CA PRO A 205 10.04 11.15 -7.21
C PRO A 205 8.87 11.27 -8.19
N VAL A 206 7.65 10.99 -7.75
CA VAL A 206 6.44 11.19 -8.57
C VAL A 206 6.25 12.67 -8.88
N ARG A 207 6.40 13.55 -7.89
CA ARG A 207 6.25 15.00 -8.05
C ARG A 207 7.47 15.83 -7.63
N GLY A 208 8.34 15.31 -6.77
CA GLY A 208 9.52 16.03 -6.27
C GLY A 208 9.16 17.32 -5.52
N ASN A 209 9.03 18.43 -6.24
CA ASN A 209 8.66 19.74 -5.68
C ASN A 209 7.14 19.94 -5.53
N GLY A 210 6.32 18.93 -5.81
CA GLY A 210 4.88 18.92 -5.61
C GLY A 210 4.46 18.08 -4.41
N LYS A 211 3.16 17.79 -4.33
CA LYS A 211 2.50 17.05 -3.25
C LYS A 211 1.47 16.09 -3.85
N ILE A 212 1.91 14.92 -4.27
CA ILE A 212 1.04 13.97 -4.99
C ILE A 212 -0.18 13.55 -4.16
N ILE A 213 -0.05 13.39 -2.85
CA ILE A 213 -1.18 13.00 -1.99
C ILE A 213 -2.27 14.08 -2.00
N GLN A 214 -1.89 15.36 -1.92
CA GLN A 214 -2.84 16.48 -1.95
C GLN A 214 -3.45 16.65 -3.35
N GLU A 215 -2.66 16.44 -4.41
CA GLU A 215 -3.16 16.43 -5.79
C GLU A 215 -4.23 15.34 -5.97
N LEU A 216 -3.94 14.10 -5.56
CA LEU A 216 -4.90 12.99 -5.63
C LEU A 216 -6.13 13.21 -4.74
N GLU A 217 -5.95 13.78 -3.54
CA GLU A 217 -7.08 14.17 -2.69
C GLU A 217 -8.01 15.14 -3.43
N GLY A 218 -7.46 16.17 -4.07
CA GLY A 218 -8.22 17.12 -4.86
C GLY A 218 -8.99 16.48 -6.01
N ILE A 219 -8.32 15.59 -6.75
CA ILE A 219 -8.90 14.84 -7.88
C ILE A 219 -10.07 13.97 -7.42
N PHE A 220 -9.87 13.10 -6.42
CA PHE A 220 -10.91 12.18 -5.95
C PHE A 220 -12.06 12.92 -5.27
N ARG A 221 -11.80 13.95 -4.45
CA ARG A 221 -12.86 14.77 -3.84
C ARG A 221 -13.64 15.54 -4.89
N GLY A 222 -12.97 16.13 -5.88
CA GLY A 222 -13.61 16.82 -7.00
C GLY A 222 -14.50 15.91 -7.83
N ALA A 223 -14.13 14.63 -7.96
CA ALA A 223 -14.95 13.62 -8.61
C ALA A 223 -16.13 13.11 -7.74
N GLY A 224 -16.23 13.48 -6.46
CA GLY A 224 -17.29 13.08 -5.54
C GLY A 224 -17.03 11.83 -4.70
N TRP A 225 -15.78 11.36 -4.64
CA TRP A 225 -15.39 10.23 -3.79
C TRP A 225 -15.27 10.60 -2.31
N ASN A 226 -15.46 9.62 -1.45
CA ASN A 226 -14.96 9.67 -0.07
C ASN A 226 -13.44 9.48 -0.10
N VAL A 227 -12.68 10.37 0.57
CA VAL A 227 -11.21 10.30 0.60
C VAL A 227 -10.73 10.21 2.04
N ILE A 228 -9.92 9.19 2.32
CA ILE A 228 -9.27 8.97 3.61
C ILE A 228 -7.76 9.06 3.39
N LYS A 229 -7.11 10.00 4.08
CA LYS A 229 -5.64 10.13 4.06
C LYS A 229 -5.04 9.44 5.29
N VAL A 230 -4.07 8.57 5.07
CA VAL A 230 -3.30 7.89 6.12
C VAL A 230 -1.83 8.24 5.93
N ILE A 231 -1.45 9.42 6.43
CA ILE A 231 -0.13 10.01 6.16
C ILE A 231 0.84 9.71 7.30
N TRP A 232 0.38 9.85 8.55
CA TRP A 232 1.18 9.79 9.76
C TRP A 232 0.80 8.58 10.61
N GLY A 233 1.79 7.88 11.16
CA GLY A 233 1.58 6.77 12.08
C GLY A 233 1.17 7.21 13.48
N SER A 234 0.86 6.27 14.37
CA SER A 234 0.36 6.54 15.73
C SER A 234 1.36 7.32 16.61
N GLN A 235 2.66 7.22 16.32
CA GLN A 235 3.68 7.98 17.06
C GLN A 235 3.54 9.49 16.90
N TRP A 236 2.90 9.95 15.81
CA TRP A 236 2.63 11.37 15.57
C TRP A 236 1.46 11.92 16.39
N ASP A 237 0.59 11.05 16.90
CA ASP A 237 -0.62 11.49 17.60
C ASP A 237 -0.31 12.34 18.83
N GLU A 238 0.74 12.00 19.58
CA GLU A 238 1.20 12.78 20.73
C GLU A 238 1.70 14.18 20.33
N LEU A 239 2.43 14.27 19.23
CA LEU A 239 2.92 15.55 18.73
C LEU A 239 1.77 16.43 18.24
N PHE A 240 0.78 15.85 17.54
CA PHE A 240 -0.42 16.60 17.14
C PHE A 240 -1.24 17.10 18.33
N GLN A 241 -1.31 16.32 19.42
CA GLN A 241 -1.96 16.77 20.65
C GLN A 241 -1.23 17.94 21.33
N LYS A 242 0.09 17.98 21.24
CA LYS A 242 0.93 19.07 21.77
C LYS A 242 0.92 20.33 20.89
N ASP A 243 0.47 20.24 19.65
CA ASP A 243 0.51 21.33 18.65
C ASP A 243 -0.62 22.35 18.86
N ILE A 244 -0.65 22.99 20.03
CA ILE A 244 -1.72 23.95 20.39
C ILE A 244 -1.74 25.16 19.45
N ASN A 245 -0.58 25.61 19.02
CA ASN A 245 -0.42 26.80 18.16
C ASN A 245 -0.43 26.48 16.66
N GLY A 246 -0.57 25.21 16.27
CA GLY A 246 -0.60 24.78 14.88
C GLY A 246 0.75 24.88 14.14
N LYS A 247 1.86 25.00 14.87
CA LYS A 247 3.21 25.13 14.31
C LYS A 247 3.66 23.86 13.58
N LEU A 248 3.39 22.71 14.17
CA LEU A 248 3.70 21.42 13.56
C LEU A 248 2.87 21.22 12.28
N ILE A 249 1.57 21.47 12.33
CA ILE A 249 0.69 21.35 11.18
C ILE A 249 1.11 22.33 10.08
N SER A 250 1.44 23.57 10.42
CA SER A 250 1.93 24.54 9.45
C SER A 250 3.22 24.07 8.78
N ARG A 251 4.19 23.60 9.56
CA ARG A 251 5.47 23.08 9.06
C ARG A 251 5.29 21.86 8.15
N LEU A 252 4.41 20.94 8.53
CA LEU A 252 4.07 19.75 7.70
C LEU A 252 3.38 20.15 6.39
N ASN A 253 2.56 21.19 6.42
CA ASN A 253 1.91 21.72 5.22
C ASN A 253 2.87 22.41 4.25
N ASP A 254 4.04 22.86 4.70
CA ASP A 254 5.07 23.45 3.84
C ASP A 254 5.90 22.40 3.09
N LEU A 255 5.95 21.14 3.59
CA LEU A 255 6.77 20.09 3.00
C LEU A 255 6.27 19.69 1.62
N VAL A 256 7.21 19.46 0.71
CA VAL A 256 6.97 18.81 -0.58
C VAL A 256 7.41 17.34 -0.53
N ASP A 257 7.04 16.56 -1.54
CA ASP A 257 7.36 15.11 -1.59
C ASP A 257 8.86 14.84 -1.52
N GLY A 258 9.68 15.70 -2.13
CA GLY A 258 11.14 15.62 -2.07
C GLY A 258 11.71 15.79 -0.66
N ASP A 259 11.13 16.67 0.17
CA ASP A 259 11.54 16.83 1.57
C ASP A 259 11.26 15.57 2.37
N LEU A 260 10.06 15.00 2.21
CA LEU A 260 9.66 13.77 2.90
C LEU A 260 10.58 12.59 2.54
N LEU A 261 10.95 12.45 1.27
CA LEU A 261 11.89 11.43 0.82
C LEU A 261 13.29 11.66 1.42
N LYS A 262 13.74 12.92 1.44
CA LYS A 262 15.04 13.28 1.99
C LYS A 262 15.14 12.96 3.49
N TYR A 263 14.13 13.35 4.29
CA TYR A 263 14.12 13.03 5.73
C TYR A 263 14.17 11.52 5.99
N THR A 264 13.52 10.73 5.15
CA THR A 264 13.58 9.27 5.28
C THR A 264 14.98 8.69 5.05
N VAL A 265 15.75 9.27 4.12
CA VAL A 265 17.09 8.76 3.76
C VAL A 265 18.19 9.28 4.67
N GLU A 266 18.07 10.53 5.12
CA GLU A 266 19.11 11.20 5.93
C GLU A 266 19.03 10.87 7.43
N GLY A 267 17.92 10.26 7.89
CA GLY A 267 17.74 9.77 9.26
C GLY A 267 17.35 10.80 10.30
N GLY A 268 17.23 10.33 11.54
CA GLY A 268 16.63 11.09 12.66
C GLY A 268 17.39 12.36 13.06
N ALA A 269 18.72 12.32 13.09
CA ALA A 269 19.52 13.52 13.40
C ALA A 269 19.31 14.65 12.39
N TYR A 270 19.25 14.32 11.10
CA TYR A 270 18.94 15.28 10.05
C TYR A 270 17.52 15.82 10.16
N PHE A 271 16.55 14.92 10.43
CA PHE A 271 15.15 15.28 10.60
C PHE A 271 14.96 16.20 11.82
N ARG A 272 15.63 15.94 12.95
CA ARG A 272 15.66 16.83 14.11
C ARG A 272 16.13 18.22 13.72
N LYS A 273 17.27 18.32 13.05
CA LYS A 273 17.91 19.60 12.71
C LYS A 273 17.11 20.38 11.67
N GLU A 274 16.75 19.75 10.56
CA GLU A 274 16.23 20.45 9.38
C GLU A 274 14.71 20.57 9.36
N PHE A 275 13.98 19.76 10.13
CA PHE A 275 12.54 19.87 10.27
C PHE A 275 12.16 20.56 11.59
N PHE A 276 12.45 19.93 12.74
CA PHE A 276 12.06 20.45 14.05
C PHE A 276 12.90 21.67 14.45
N GLY A 277 14.17 21.72 14.11
CA GLY A 277 15.10 22.80 14.44
C GLY A 277 14.79 24.15 13.81
N LYS A 278 13.78 24.26 12.97
CA LYS A 278 13.37 25.51 12.33
C LYS A 278 12.46 26.39 13.20
N ASP A 279 11.89 25.84 14.26
CA ASP A 279 11.00 26.54 15.19
C ASP A 279 11.26 26.08 16.62
N PRO A 280 11.45 27.01 17.61
CA PRO A 280 11.71 26.65 19.00
C PRO A 280 10.61 25.80 19.65
N GLU A 281 9.35 26.00 19.27
CA GLU A 281 8.24 25.19 19.79
C GLU A 281 8.33 23.74 19.29
N LEU A 282 8.75 23.53 18.04
CA LEU A 282 8.96 22.20 17.49
C LEU A 282 10.16 21.49 18.14
N VAL A 283 11.23 22.22 18.46
CA VAL A 283 12.38 21.68 19.21
C VAL A 283 11.92 21.19 20.59
N GLU A 284 11.12 21.99 21.29
CA GLU A 284 10.61 21.61 22.62
C GLU A 284 9.69 20.38 22.55
N MET A 285 8.87 20.23 21.50
CA MET A 285 8.00 19.07 21.32
C MET A 285 8.75 17.74 21.28
N VAL A 286 9.97 17.73 20.78
CA VAL A 286 10.77 16.52 20.56
C VAL A 286 12.01 16.43 21.42
N LYS A 287 12.11 17.24 22.48
CA LYS A 287 13.30 17.30 23.34
C LYS A 287 13.64 15.95 23.99
N ASP A 288 12.61 15.18 24.32
CA ASP A 288 12.72 13.87 24.98
C ASP A 288 12.81 12.69 23.99
N PHE A 289 12.75 12.94 22.69
CA PHE A 289 12.91 11.92 21.65
C PHE A 289 14.40 11.74 21.32
N SER A 290 14.86 10.53 21.19
CA SER A 290 16.17 10.25 20.58
C SER A 290 16.11 10.44 19.06
N ASP A 291 17.27 10.41 18.38
CA ASP A 291 17.30 10.46 16.92
C ASP A 291 16.72 9.17 16.32
N GLU A 292 16.93 8.04 16.97
CA GLU A 292 16.33 6.75 16.61
C GLU A 292 14.80 6.77 16.74
N ASP A 293 14.24 7.44 17.77
CA ASP A 293 12.80 7.61 17.91
C ASP A 293 12.22 8.41 16.74
N LEU A 294 12.90 9.50 16.35
CA LEU A 294 12.49 10.33 15.21
C LEU A 294 12.58 9.58 13.88
N GLU A 295 13.63 8.78 13.69
CA GLU A 295 13.79 7.93 12.51
C GLU A 295 12.73 6.83 12.48
N GLY A 296 12.37 6.27 13.63
CA GLY A 296 11.34 5.25 13.81
C GLY A 296 9.89 5.74 13.65
N MET A 297 9.66 7.04 13.46
CA MET A 297 8.31 7.58 13.28
C MET A 297 7.69 7.14 11.96
N LEU A 298 6.72 6.25 12.04
CA LEU A 298 6.13 5.58 10.87
C LEU A 298 5.36 6.54 9.95
N ALA A 299 5.48 6.31 8.65
CA ALA A 299 4.47 6.74 7.69
C ALA A 299 3.17 5.96 7.93
N GLY A 300 2.01 6.61 7.78
CA GLY A 300 0.72 6.04 8.17
C GLY A 300 0.38 4.71 7.51
N GLY A 301 0.79 4.50 6.24
CA GLY A 301 0.58 3.25 5.53
C GLY A 301 1.40 2.06 6.08
N HIS A 302 2.37 2.31 6.95
CA HIS A 302 3.12 1.26 7.65
C HIS A 302 2.56 0.95 9.05
N ASP A 303 1.64 1.78 9.53
CA ASP A 303 0.98 1.59 10.81
C ASP A 303 -0.30 0.74 10.65
N PRO A 304 -0.33 -0.51 11.16
CA PRO A 304 -1.48 -1.38 11.00
C PRO A 304 -2.73 -0.87 11.71
N LEU A 305 -2.58 -0.10 12.80
CA LEU A 305 -3.72 0.46 13.53
C LEU A 305 -4.40 1.57 12.74
N LYS A 306 -3.61 2.48 12.16
CA LYS A 306 -4.11 3.54 11.28
C LYS A 306 -4.77 2.95 10.03
N MET A 307 -4.16 1.94 9.42
CA MET A 307 -4.72 1.25 8.26
C MET A 307 -6.00 0.49 8.60
N TYR A 308 -6.06 -0.17 9.75
CA TYR A 308 -7.29 -0.82 10.21
C TYR A 308 -8.44 0.16 10.34
N SER A 309 -8.22 1.31 11.00
CA SER A 309 -9.24 2.36 11.13
C SER A 309 -9.70 2.88 9.77
N ALA A 310 -8.77 3.14 8.85
CA ALA A 310 -9.09 3.61 7.50
C ALA A 310 -9.92 2.58 6.71
N TYR A 311 -9.59 1.30 6.80
CA TYR A 311 -10.35 0.24 6.13
C TYR A 311 -11.73 0.06 6.73
N HIS A 312 -11.85 0.17 8.06
CA HIS A 312 -13.13 0.14 8.74
C HIS A 312 -14.06 1.26 8.23
N GLU A 313 -13.56 2.48 8.13
CA GLU A 313 -14.35 3.60 7.61
C GLU A 313 -14.73 3.39 6.13
N ALA A 314 -13.79 2.86 5.33
CA ALA A 314 -14.03 2.63 3.91
C ALA A 314 -15.13 1.58 3.66
N VAL A 315 -15.13 0.46 4.40
CA VAL A 315 -16.16 -0.59 4.21
C VAL A 315 -17.54 -0.15 4.68
N ASN A 316 -17.61 0.81 5.60
CA ASN A 316 -18.85 1.35 6.14
C ASN A 316 -19.37 2.58 5.37
N CYS A 317 -18.57 3.17 4.49
CA CYS A 317 -19.01 4.30 3.65
C CYS A 317 -20.15 3.87 2.74
N LYS A 318 -21.21 4.70 2.69
CA LYS A 318 -22.39 4.46 1.86
C LYS A 318 -22.58 5.55 0.82
N GLY A 319 -23.07 5.15 -0.35
CA GLY A 319 -23.44 6.04 -1.43
C GLY A 319 -22.27 6.72 -2.16
N LYS A 320 -21.02 6.37 -1.83
CA LYS A 320 -19.82 6.89 -2.49
C LYS A 320 -18.73 5.82 -2.58
N PRO A 321 -17.97 5.74 -3.67
CA PRO A 321 -16.71 4.99 -3.69
C PRO A 321 -15.71 5.66 -2.74
N THR A 322 -14.76 4.89 -2.21
CA THR A 322 -13.73 5.39 -1.29
C THR A 322 -12.34 5.27 -1.88
N ALA A 323 -11.54 6.32 -1.78
CA ALA A 323 -10.10 6.30 -2.04
C ALA A 323 -9.33 6.49 -0.72
N ILE A 324 -8.45 5.55 -0.41
CA ILE A 324 -7.54 5.63 0.73
C ILE A 324 -6.16 5.99 0.18
N LEU A 325 -5.63 7.15 0.57
CA LEU A 325 -4.31 7.62 0.18
C LEU A 325 -3.36 7.31 1.34
N ALA A 326 -2.62 6.19 1.21
CA ALA A 326 -1.75 5.69 2.26
C ALA A 326 -0.29 6.05 1.98
N ARG A 327 0.28 6.96 2.78
CA ARG A 327 1.70 7.27 2.67
C ARG A 327 2.53 6.09 3.15
N THR A 328 3.48 5.66 2.32
CA THR A 328 4.43 4.59 2.61
C THR A 328 5.84 5.01 2.23
N ILE A 329 6.81 4.14 2.47
CA ILE A 329 8.20 4.31 2.05
C ILE A 329 8.52 3.16 1.10
N LYS A 330 9.04 3.47 -0.09
CA LYS A 330 9.44 2.46 -1.06
C LYS A 330 10.58 1.61 -0.51
N GLY A 331 10.43 0.29 -0.55
CA GLY A 331 11.44 -0.60 0.00
C GLY A 331 11.50 -0.63 1.53
N TYR A 332 10.44 -0.19 2.22
CA TYR A 332 10.38 -0.21 3.69
C TYR A 332 10.78 -1.56 4.29
N GLY A 333 11.69 -1.53 5.26
CA GLY A 333 12.25 -2.72 5.90
C GLY A 333 13.39 -3.40 5.12
N LEU A 334 13.87 -2.81 4.02
CA LEU A 334 15.08 -3.24 3.32
C LEU A 334 16.35 -2.53 3.86
N GLY A 335 16.19 -1.59 4.79
CA GLY A 335 17.28 -0.83 5.39
C GLY A 335 18.19 -0.18 4.34
N ASP A 336 19.48 -0.15 4.59
CA ASP A 336 20.48 0.44 3.68
C ASP A 336 20.50 -0.16 2.27
N ALA A 337 19.93 -1.36 2.10
CA ALA A 337 19.83 -2.00 0.79
C ALA A 337 18.94 -1.26 -0.20
N GLY A 338 17.99 -0.42 0.30
CA GLY A 338 17.08 0.23 -0.61
C GLY A 338 15.95 1.06 0.00
N GLU A 339 15.83 1.17 1.30
CA GLU A 339 14.71 1.91 1.90
C GLU A 339 14.74 3.38 1.49
N GLY A 340 13.67 3.88 0.88
CA GLY A 340 13.53 5.26 0.43
C GLY A 340 14.43 5.68 -0.74
N ARG A 341 15.27 4.81 -1.26
CA ARG A 341 16.27 5.14 -2.30
C ARG A 341 15.73 4.93 -3.71
N ASN A 342 16.19 5.74 -4.66
CA ASN A 342 15.76 5.65 -6.07
C ASN A 342 16.12 4.30 -6.73
N ILE A 343 17.20 3.65 -6.31
CA ILE A 343 17.63 2.34 -6.83
C ILE A 343 16.68 1.20 -6.46
N THR A 344 15.81 1.40 -5.49
CA THR A 344 14.95 0.35 -4.89
C THR A 344 13.98 -0.27 -5.88
N HIS A 345 13.56 0.46 -6.90
CA HIS A 345 12.65 -0.09 -7.90
C HIS A 345 13.24 -1.32 -8.60
N ASN A 346 14.52 -1.27 -8.91
CA ASN A 346 15.25 -2.35 -9.61
C ASN A 346 16.04 -3.26 -8.66
N GLN A 347 15.85 -3.11 -7.35
CA GLN A 347 16.57 -3.91 -6.36
C GLN A 347 16.14 -5.37 -6.45
N LYS A 348 17.07 -6.23 -6.84
CA LYS A 348 16.88 -7.68 -7.02
C LYS A 348 18.03 -8.52 -6.49
N LYS A 349 19.06 -7.85 -5.96
CA LYS A 349 20.26 -8.48 -5.37
C LYS A 349 20.48 -7.86 -4.00
N LEU A 350 20.76 -8.69 -3.01
CA LEU A 350 21.20 -8.31 -1.68
C LEU A 350 22.57 -8.96 -1.46
N ASN A 351 23.49 -8.24 -0.86
CA ASN A 351 24.77 -8.81 -0.44
C ASN A 351 24.60 -9.62 0.85
N LYS A 352 25.69 -10.26 1.34
CA LYS A 352 25.61 -11.15 2.50
C LYS A 352 25.18 -10.41 3.76
N ASP A 353 25.67 -9.18 3.97
CA ASP A 353 25.41 -8.38 5.16
C ASP A 353 23.96 -7.83 5.15
N GLN A 354 23.40 -7.60 3.95
CA GLN A 354 22.01 -7.19 3.76
C GLN A 354 21.00 -8.34 3.88
N LEU A 355 21.47 -9.59 3.91
CA LEU A 355 20.64 -10.79 4.09
C LEU A 355 20.57 -11.27 5.54
N LEU A 356 21.52 -10.81 6.38
CA LEU A 356 21.55 -11.09 7.82
C LEU A 356 20.74 -10.07 8.59
#